data_4cbe33082e39a5e2559a01fce6a5096e
#
_entry.id   4cbe33082e39a5e2559a01fce6a5096e
#
_cell.length_a   1.000
_cell.length_b   1.000
_cell.length_c   1.000
_cell.angle_alpha   90.00
_cell.angle_beta   90.00
_cell.angle_gamma   90.00
#
_symmetry.space_group_name_H-M   'P 1'
#
loop_
_entity.id
_entity.type
_entity.pdbx_description
1 polymer ?
#
loop_
_entity_poly.entity_id
_entity_poly.type
_entity_poly.pdbx_seq_one_letter_code
_entity_poly.pdbx_strand_id
1 'polypeptide(L)'
;MDNILKTYIGGKKIDNLPSNNVPSPKNKSSILSKNEGIKLSISSLNAWFGTKHALKNIDIDFKENCITALIGPSGCGKTTLLRCINRMHEMTPGASVKGQIILDDLDIYNKGSDPVIVKRRMGMVFQKPNPFPTMSIYDNVASGLKLNGVKDKSLIKDIGRFFLKIKYRCIVYR
;
A
#
# COMPACT_ATOMS: atom_id res chain seq x y z
N MET A 1 10.12 5.94 22.37
CA MET A 1 11.32 5.29 21.80
C MET A 1 11.32 5.60 20.34
N ASP A 2 11.95 6.73 20.03
CA ASP A 2 12.02 7.30 18.68
C ASP A 2 13.26 6.78 17.99
N ASN A 3 13.10 6.07 16.87
CA ASN A 3 14.20 5.84 15.96
C ASN A 3 13.67 5.93 14.51
N ILE A 4 13.86 7.14 13.98
CA ILE A 4 13.59 7.48 12.59
C ILE A 4 14.90 7.32 11.82
N LEU A 5 14.97 6.38 10.90
CA LEU A 5 16.02 6.33 9.89
C LEU A 5 15.49 6.94 8.59
N LYS A 6 16.08 8.09 8.22
CA LYS A 6 15.86 8.74 6.92
C LYS A 6 16.81 8.16 5.89
N THR A 7 16.29 7.67 4.78
CA THR A 7 17.13 7.31 3.62
C THR A 7 16.57 7.95 2.36
N TYR A 8 17.44 8.63 1.60
CA TYR A 8 17.12 9.33 0.36
C TYR A 8 17.07 8.38 -0.84
N ILE A 9 16.12 8.57 -1.74
CA ILE A 9 16.19 8.07 -3.12
C ILE A 9 15.84 9.21 -4.07
N GLY A 10 16.73 9.43 -5.06
CA GLY A 10 16.69 10.52 -6.00
C GLY A 10 15.39 10.62 -6.80
N GLY A 11 14.82 11.83 -6.83
CA GLY A 11 13.61 12.15 -7.54
C GLY A 11 13.76 12.15 -9.05
N LYS A 12 12.79 11.53 -9.74
CA LYS A 12 12.24 11.98 -11.01
C LYS A 12 10.73 11.81 -10.94
N LYS A 13 10.05 12.93 -11.04
CA LYS A 13 8.61 13.06 -11.14
C LYS A 13 8.15 12.44 -12.46
N ILE A 14 7.25 11.50 -12.41
CA ILE A 14 6.53 11.01 -13.60
C ILE A 14 5.22 11.79 -13.63
N ASP A 15 5.24 12.92 -14.32
CA ASP A 15 4.05 13.69 -14.61
C ASP A 15 3.37 13.03 -15.82
N ASN A 16 2.18 12.50 -15.65
CA ASN A 16 1.18 12.00 -16.59
C ASN A 16 0.76 10.54 -16.36
N LEU A 17 0.11 10.29 -15.20
CA LEU A 17 -0.90 9.25 -15.14
C LEU A 17 -2.27 9.90 -15.43
N PRO A 18 -3.10 9.33 -16.32
CA PRO A 18 -4.43 9.85 -16.54
C PRO A 18 -5.23 9.77 -15.23
N SER A 19 -5.77 10.91 -14.79
CA SER A 19 -6.69 11.01 -13.67
C SER A 19 -7.97 10.23 -14.02
N ASN A 20 -8.07 9.00 -13.54
CA ASN A 20 -9.31 8.26 -13.64
C ASN A 20 -10.36 8.93 -12.74
N ASN A 21 -11.46 9.35 -13.35
CA ASN A 21 -12.68 9.83 -12.71
C ASN A 21 -13.21 8.75 -11.75
N VAL A 22 -12.78 8.83 -10.49
CA VAL A 22 -13.41 8.12 -9.39
C VAL A 22 -14.44 9.10 -8.82
N PRO A 23 -15.75 8.74 -8.75
CA PRO A 23 -16.75 9.62 -8.18
C PRO A 23 -16.37 9.89 -6.70
N SER A 24 -16.18 11.16 -6.37
CA SER A 24 -15.96 11.61 -5.00
C SER A 24 -17.21 11.36 -4.17
N PRO A 25 -17.12 10.76 -2.99
CA PRO A 25 -18.27 10.67 -2.09
C PRO A 25 -18.66 12.09 -1.62
N LYS A 26 -19.87 12.51 -1.97
CA LYS A 26 -20.48 13.73 -1.43
C LYS A 26 -20.88 13.46 0.02
N ASN A 27 -19.98 13.70 0.95
CA ASN A 27 -20.31 14.09 2.33
C ASN A 27 -19.04 14.63 2.98
N LYS A 28 -18.86 15.96 2.84
CA LYS A 28 -17.94 16.75 3.65
C LYS A 28 -18.67 17.14 4.92
N SER A 29 -18.39 16.50 6.03
CA SER A 29 -18.68 17.05 7.34
C SER A 29 -17.48 16.88 8.28
N SER A 30 -16.81 18.01 8.53
CA SER A 30 -16.13 18.39 9.77
C SER A 30 -15.05 17.47 10.37
N ILE A 31 -13.98 17.14 9.60
CA ILE A 31 -12.65 16.87 10.19
C ILE A 31 -11.59 17.44 9.24
N LEU A 32 -11.67 18.73 8.95
CA LEU A 32 -10.68 19.43 8.15
C LEU A 32 -9.98 20.46 9.02
N SER A 33 -8.87 20.05 9.64
CA SER A 33 -7.73 20.95 9.88
C SER A 33 -6.59 20.17 10.52
N LYS A 34 -5.47 20.06 9.84
CA LYS A 34 -4.11 19.72 10.30
C LYS A 34 -3.41 18.50 9.70
N ASN A 35 -3.65 18.09 8.48
CA ASN A 35 -2.85 17.01 7.87
C ASN A 35 -2.02 17.48 6.68
N GLU A 36 -1.39 18.64 6.75
CA GLU A 36 -0.40 19.00 5.74
C GLU A 36 0.76 18.00 5.77
N GLY A 37 0.86 17.16 4.74
CA GLY A 37 1.95 16.21 4.55
C GLY A 37 1.78 14.82 5.18
N ILE A 38 0.63 14.46 5.75
CA ILE A 38 0.35 13.10 6.21
C ILE A 38 -0.40 12.34 5.11
N LYS A 39 0.18 11.23 4.65
CA LYS A 39 -0.41 10.37 3.63
C LYS A 39 -1.33 9.30 4.21
N LEU A 40 -0.93 8.74 5.35
CA LEU A 40 -1.68 7.71 6.04
C LEU A 40 -1.62 7.95 7.53
N SER A 41 -2.78 8.00 8.18
CA SER A 41 -2.91 8.14 9.64
C SER A 41 -3.59 6.91 10.22
N ILE A 42 -3.04 6.40 11.30
CA ILE A 42 -3.56 5.26 12.05
C ILE A 42 -3.87 5.73 13.46
N SER A 43 -5.10 5.47 13.92
CA SER A 43 -5.54 5.85 15.26
C SER A 43 -6.18 4.66 15.98
N SER A 44 -5.67 4.39 17.19
CA SER A 44 -6.17 3.36 18.11
C SER A 44 -6.33 1.98 17.45
N LEU A 45 -5.40 1.62 16.55
CA LEU A 45 -5.49 0.38 15.79
C LEU A 45 -5.25 -0.83 16.69
N ASN A 46 -6.20 -1.72 16.68
CA ASN A 46 -6.15 -3.01 17.34
C ASN A 46 -6.42 -4.11 16.31
N ALA A 47 -5.67 -5.21 16.36
CA ALA A 47 -5.85 -6.33 15.44
C ALA A 47 -5.71 -7.67 16.15
N TRP A 48 -6.55 -8.61 15.76
CA TRP A 48 -6.61 -9.96 16.35
C TRP A 48 -6.51 -11.05 15.29
N PHE A 49 -5.98 -12.19 15.69
CA PHE A 49 -6.10 -13.48 15.01
C PHE A 49 -6.87 -14.42 15.93
N GLY A 50 -8.17 -14.63 15.70
CA GLY A 50 -9.04 -15.31 16.64
C GLY A 50 -9.02 -14.59 18.00
N THR A 51 -8.60 -15.28 19.06
CA THR A 51 -8.47 -14.73 20.41
C THR A 51 -7.14 -13.99 20.66
N LYS A 52 -6.15 -14.15 19.79
CA LYS A 52 -4.82 -13.56 19.96
C LYS A 52 -4.82 -12.09 19.57
N HIS A 53 -4.64 -11.18 20.52
CA HIS A 53 -4.47 -9.74 20.30
C HIS A 53 -3.05 -9.46 19.78
N ALA A 54 -2.91 -9.18 18.50
CA ALA A 54 -1.63 -9.04 17.82
C ALA A 54 -1.12 -7.59 17.77
N LEU A 55 -2.00 -6.62 17.59
CA LEU A 55 -1.70 -5.18 17.66
C LEU A 55 -2.57 -4.55 18.73
N LYS A 56 -1.96 -3.73 19.58
CA LYS A 56 -2.62 -3.14 20.74
C LYS A 56 -2.48 -1.62 20.70
N ASN A 57 -3.58 -0.95 20.39
CA ASN A 57 -3.71 0.52 20.41
C ASN A 57 -2.55 1.23 19.72
N ILE A 58 -2.37 0.97 18.42
CA ILE A 58 -1.30 1.57 17.62
C ILE A 58 -1.78 2.89 17.04
N ASP A 59 -1.01 3.94 17.31
CA ASP A 59 -1.16 5.27 16.75
C ASP A 59 0.12 5.63 16.00
N ILE A 60 0.02 5.91 14.68
CA ILE A 60 1.18 6.23 13.85
C ILE A 60 0.75 6.97 12.58
N ASP A 61 1.52 7.99 12.22
CA ASP A 61 1.35 8.76 11.00
C ASP A 61 2.49 8.49 10.02
N PHE A 62 2.14 8.34 8.75
CA PHE A 62 3.07 8.19 7.64
C PHE A 62 3.00 9.43 6.77
N LYS A 63 4.14 10.11 6.65
CA LYS A 63 4.24 11.33 5.86
C LYS A 63 4.26 11.04 4.37
N GLU A 64 3.69 11.96 3.60
CA GLU A 64 3.75 11.92 2.14
C GLU A 64 5.19 12.04 1.64
N ASN A 65 5.51 11.34 0.56
CA ASN A 65 6.84 11.36 -0.09
C ASN A 65 8.01 11.00 0.85
N CYS A 66 7.75 10.26 1.93
CA CYS A 66 8.76 9.82 2.89
C CYS A 66 8.86 8.30 2.92
N ILE A 67 10.06 7.80 3.24
CA ILE A 67 10.28 6.39 3.56
C ILE A 67 10.21 6.23 5.06
N THR A 68 9.31 5.36 5.54
CA THR A 68 9.19 5.01 6.95
C THR A 68 9.62 3.56 7.15
N ALA A 69 10.59 3.31 8.04
CA ALA A 69 11.04 1.97 8.38
C ALA A 69 10.41 1.50 9.70
N LEU A 70 9.82 0.30 9.69
CA LEU A 70 9.32 -0.37 10.90
C LEU A 70 10.36 -1.37 11.37
N ILE A 71 10.99 -1.09 12.52
CA ILE A 71 12.06 -1.91 13.09
C ILE A 71 11.58 -2.54 14.40
N GLY A 72 11.97 -3.78 14.64
CA GLY A 72 11.64 -4.49 15.87
C GLY A 72 11.89 -6.01 15.74
N PRO A 73 11.84 -6.77 16.85
CA PRO A 73 12.09 -8.20 16.86
C PRO A 73 11.08 -8.98 16.02
N SER A 74 11.41 -10.23 15.70
CA SER A 74 10.48 -11.12 15.02
C SER A 74 9.22 -11.33 15.87
N GLY A 75 8.04 -11.32 15.22
CA GLY A 75 6.77 -11.55 15.91
C GLY A 75 6.16 -10.31 16.60
N CYS A 76 6.80 -9.14 16.61
CA CYS A 76 6.27 -7.93 17.28
C CYS A 76 5.10 -7.24 16.53
N GLY A 77 4.62 -7.79 15.41
CA GLY A 77 3.43 -7.26 14.73
C GLY A 77 3.67 -6.41 13.48
N LYS A 78 4.93 -6.19 13.03
CA LYS A 78 5.24 -5.37 11.83
C LYS A 78 4.46 -5.80 10.59
N THR A 79 4.51 -7.08 10.27
CA THR A 79 3.79 -7.64 9.12
C THR A 79 2.28 -7.57 9.31
N THR A 80 1.79 -7.72 10.54
CA THR A 80 0.36 -7.57 10.87
C THR A 80 -0.09 -6.14 10.61
N LEU A 81 0.70 -5.14 11.02
CA LEU A 81 0.41 -3.73 10.75
C LEU A 81 0.32 -3.45 9.24
N LEU A 82 1.32 -3.89 8.45
CA LEU A 82 1.29 -3.74 7.00
C LEU A 82 0.06 -4.42 6.36
N ARG A 83 -0.34 -5.61 6.87
CA ARG A 83 -1.54 -6.31 6.40
C ARG A 83 -2.83 -5.60 6.80
N CYS A 84 -2.87 -4.89 7.91
CA CYS A 84 -4.00 -4.04 8.27
C CYS A 84 -4.10 -2.83 7.34
N ILE A 85 -2.97 -2.17 7.03
CA ILE A 85 -2.94 -0.99 6.17
C ILE A 85 -3.53 -1.30 4.77
N ASN A 86 -3.18 -2.43 4.16
CA ASN A 86 -3.68 -2.80 2.83
C ASN A 86 -4.92 -3.70 2.84
N ARG A 87 -5.59 -3.83 4.00
CA ARG A 87 -6.80 -4.66 4.18
C ARG A 87 -6.62 -6.15 3.83
N MET A 88 -5.39 -6.67 3.92
CA MET A 88 -5.14 -8.12 3.77
C MET A 88 -5.33 -8.90 5.07
N HIS A 89 -5.36 -8.22 6.22
CA HIS A 89 -5.55 -8.88 7.52
C HIS A 89 -6.92 -9.59 7.60
N GLU A 90 -7.97 -8.93 7.15
CA GLU A 90 -9.34 -9.46 7.13
C GLU A 90 -9.57 -10.65 6.20
N MET A 91 -8.59 -10.95 5.30
CA MET A 91 -8.62 -12.18 4.48
C MET A 91 -8.23 -13.45 5.26
N THR A 92 -7.72 -13.29 6.47
CA THR A 92 -7.36 -14.42 7.34
C THR A 92 -8.58 -14.83 8.15
N PRO A 93 -9.02 -16.10 8.11
CA PRO A 93 -10.16 -16.57 8.90
C PRO A 93 -10.00 -16.23 10.38
N GLY A 94 -11.05 -15.67 10.98
CA GLY A 94 -11.06 -15.26 12.38
C GLY A 94 -10.26 -13.98 12.69
N ALA A 95 -9.68 -13.33 11.70
CA ALA A 95 -9.00 -12.06 11.92
C ALA A 95 -10.01 -10.92 12.05
N SER A 96 -9.70 -9.97 12.93
CA SER A 96 -10.50 -8.76 13.11
C SER A 96 -9.63 -7.54 13.35
N VAL A 97 -10.17 -6.38 13.02
CA VAL A 97 -9.51 -5.08 13.15
C VAL A 97 -10.48 -4.11 13.81
N LYS A 98 -9.99 -3.29 14.75
CA LYS A 98 -10.70 -2.14 15.32
C LYS A 98 -9.76 -0.94 15.34
N GLY A 99 -10.31 0.24 15.31
CA GLY A 99 -9.58 1.51 15.16
C GLY A 99 -9.81 2.11 13.80
N GLN A 100 -9.04 3.13 13.46
CA GLN A 100 -9.22 3.88 12.23
C GLN A 100 -7.91 3.93 11.45
N ILE A 101 -8.00 3.79 10.13
CA ILE A 101 -6.88 4.01 9.21
C ILE A 101 -7.38 4.92 8.10
N ILE A 102 -6.83 6.12 8.02
CA ILE A 102 -7.16 7.12 7.02
C ILE A 102 -6.02 7.18 5.99
N LEU A 103 -6.34 6.88 4.74
CA LEU A 103 -5.46 7.04 3.59
C LEU A 103 -5.95 8.23 2.77
N ASP A 104 -5.15 9.29 2.69
CA ASP A 104 -5.59 10.59 2.22
C ASP A 104 -6.80 11.05 3.06
N ASP A 105 -7.97 11.20 2.46
CA ASP A 105 -9.23 11.56 3.13
C ASP A 105 -10.18 10.34 3.28
N LEU A 106 -9.71 9.13 3.02
CA LEU A 106 -10.52 7.92 3.01
C LEU A 106 -10.25 7.06 4.24
N ASP A 107 -11.24 6.87 5.10
CA ASP A 107 -11.18 5.80 6.10
C ASP A 107 -11.34 4.45 5.40
N ILE A 108 -10.23 3.68 5.38
CA ILE A 108 -10.18 2.43 4.63
C ILE A 108 -11.00 1.31 5.23
N TYR A 109 -11.42 1.41 6.50
CA TYR A 109 -12.28 0.44 7.20
C TYR A 109 -13.73 0.90 7.35
N ASN A 110 -14.10 2.04 6.78
CA ASN A 110 -15.49 2.48 6.78
C ASN A 110 -16.38 1.45 6.04
N LYS A 111 -17.61 1.25 6.53
CA LYS A 111 -18.59 0.29 5.97
C LYS A 111 -18.87 0.45 4.47
N GLY A 112 -18.67 1.64 3.92
CA GLY A 112 -18.81 1.92 2.48
C GLY A 112 -17.50 1.80 1.67
N SER A 113 -16.39 1.46 2.31
CA SER A 113 -15.10 1.40 1.64
C SER A 113 -14.88 0.02 0.98
N ASP A 114 -14.81 0.00 -0.36
CA ASP A 114 -14.51 -1.22 -1.12
C ASP A 114 -13.03 -1.61 -0.94
N PRO A 115 -12.74 -2.83 -0.43
CA PRO A 115 -11.37 -3.33 -0.29
C PRO A 115 -10.57 -3.33 -1.60
N VAL A 116 -11.23 -3.53 -2.74
CA VAL A 116 -10.57 -3.55 -4.04
C VAL A 116 -10.06 -2.15 -4.41
N ILE A 117 -10.85 -1.12 -4.14
CA ILE A 117 -10.45 0.28 -4.39
C ILE A 117 -9.27 0.66 -3.49
N VAL A 118 -9.31 0.28 -2.21
CA VAL A 118 -8.20 0.53 -1.27
C VAL A 118 -6.93 -0.15 -1.75
N LYS A 119 -6.99 -1.44 -2.12
CA LYS A 119 -5.84 -2.20 -2.61
C LYS A 119 -5.26 -1.66 -3.92
N ARG A 120 -6.06 -1.03 -4.77
CA ARG A 120 -5.57 -0.36 -6.00
C ARG A 120 -4.72 0.88 -5.70
N ARG A 121 -4.97 1.56 -4.57
CA ARG A 121 -4.21 2.74 -4.15
C ARG A 121 -2.89 2.41 -3.46
N MET A 122 -2.71 1.17 -2.98
CA MET A 122 -1.54 0.75 -2.22
C MET A 122 -0.90 -0.49 -2.85
N GLY A 123 0.35 -0.35 -3.31
CA GLY A 123 1.16 -1.49 -3.73
C GLY A 123 1.74 -2.22 -2.52
N MET A 124 1.89 -3.54 -2.61
CA MET A 124 2.58 -4.35 -1.60
C MET A 124 3.65 -5.22 -2.25
N VAL A 125 4.84 -5.19 -1.69
CA VAL A 125 5.93 -6.09 -2.06
C VAL A 125 6.02 -7.20 -1.02
N PHE A 126 5.85 -8.44 -1.46
CA PHE A 126 5.93 -9.60 -0.59
C PHE A 126 7.36 -10.09 -0.42
N GLN A 127 7.65 -10.69 0.73
CA GLN A 127 8.97 -11.26 1.03
C GLN A 127 9.33 -12.40 0.06
N LYS A 128 8.35 -13.20 -0.35
CA LYS A 128 8.51 -14.23 -1.40
C LYS A 128 7.87 -13.74 -2.69
N PRO A 129 8.52 -13.94 -3.85
CA PRO A 129 7.90 -13.65 -5.14
C PRO A 129 6.57 -14.37 -5.28
N ASN A 130 5.55 -13.67 -5.76
CA ASN A 130 4.21 -14.22 -5.97
C ASN A 130 3.72 -13.93 -7.41
N PRO A 131 4.39 -14.49 -8.43
CA PRO A 131 3.95 -14.33 -9.81
C PRO A 131 2.71 -15.19 -10.10
N PHE A 132 1.95 -14.81 -11.10
CA PHE A 132 0.92 -15.66 -11.69
C PHE A 132 1.59 -16.76 -12.51
N PRO A 133 1.50 -18.05 -12.12
CA PRO A 133 2.27 -19.13 -12.74
C PRO A 133 1.88 -19.39 -14.21
N THR A 134 0.64 -19.07 -14.56
CA THR A 134 0.10 -19.25 -15.92
C THR A 134 0.43 -18.11 -16.89
N MET A 135 1.04 -17.03 -16.39
CA MET A 135 1.37 -15.86 -17.19
C MET A 135 2.85 -15.83 -17.56
N SER A 136 3.17 -15.27 -18.73
CA SER A 136 4.55 -14.96 -19.08
C SER A 136 5.18 -13.97 -18.10
N ILE A 137 6.51 -13.87 -18.07
CA ILE A 137 7.23 -12.88 -17.25
C ILE A 137 6.77 -11.47 -17.61
N TYR A 138 6.61 -11.19 -18.90
CA TYR A 138 6.13 -9.91 -19.40
C TYR A 138 4.71 -9.61 -18.90
N ASP A 139 3.81 -10.58 -19.00
CA ASP A 139 2.43 -10.42 -18.55
C ASP A 139 2.31 -10.24 -17.03
N ASN A 140 3.16 -10.92 -16.25
CA ASN A 140 3.25 -10.70 -14.81
C ASN A 140 3.64 -9.26 -14.48
N VAL A 141 4.65 -8.70 -15.17
CA VAL A 141 5.06 -7.30 -14.98
C VAL A 141 3.96 -6.34 -15.45
N ALA A 142 3.32 -6.64 -16.57
CA ALA A 142 2.25 -5.81 -17.14
C ALA A 142 0.91 -5.95 -16.42
N SER A 143 0.72 -6.97 -15.57
CA SER A 143 -0.56 -7.30 -14.95
C SER A 143 -1.13 -6.13 -14.12
N GLY A 144 -0.29 -5.44 -13.36
CA GLY A 144 -0.70 -4.29 -12.57
C GLY A 144 -1.30 -3.16 -13.42
N LEU A 145 -0.72 -2.88 -14.58
CA LEU A 145 -1.23 -1.86 -15.50
C LEU A 145 -2.56 -2.30 -16.13
N LYS A 146 -2.62 -3.55 -16.59
CA LYS A 146 -3.83 -4.13 -17.19
C LYS A 146 -5.01 -4.15 -16.19
N LEU A 147 -4.77 -4.58 -14.95
CA LEU A 147 -5.78 -4.62 -13.88
C LEU A 147 -6.26 -3.23 -13.47
N ASN A 148 -5.41 -2.21 -13.58
CA ASN A 148 -5.79 -0.82 -13.36
C ASN A 148 -6.48 -0.15 -14.57
N GLY A 149 -6.77 -0.92 -15.62
CA GLY A 149 -7.54 -0.44 -16.77
C GLY A 149 -6.74 0.35 -17.81
N VAL A 150 -5.40 0.30 -17.77
CA VAL A 150 -4.56 0.89 -18.82
C VAL A 150 -4.74 0.10 -20.11
N LYS A 151 -5.27 0.76 -21.15
CA LYS A 151 -5.55 0.15 -22.46
C LYS A 151 -4.47 0.42 -23.52
N ASP A 152 -3.62 1.40 -23.28
CA ASP A 152 -2.54 1.77 -24.19
C ASP A 152 -1.47 0.67 -24.23
N LYS A 153 -1.46 -0.06 -25.35
CA LYS A 153 -0.51 -1.16 -25.57
C LYS A 153 0.94 -0.68 -25.68
N SER A 154 1.17 0.53 -26.21
CA SER A 154 2.51 1.10 -26.31
C SER A 154 3.07 1.40 -24.93
N LEU A 155 2.30 2.10 -24.09
CA LEU A 155 2.67 2.40 -22.71
C LEU A 155 2.92 1.13 -21.88
N ILE A 156 2.07 0.12 -22.00
CA ILE A 156 2.25 -1.17 -21.31
C ILE A 156 3.56 -1.83 -21.74
N LYS A 157 3.87 -1.79 -23.05
CA LYS A 157 5.10 -2.37 -23.61
C LYS A 157 6.35 -1.66 -23.12
N ASP A 158 6.33 -0.34 -23.07
CA ASP A 158 7.49 0.46 -22.66
C ASP A 158 7.76 0.33 -21.16
N ILE A 159 6.72 0.40 -20.33
CA ILE A 159 6.82 0.17 -18.88
C ILE A 159 7.25 -1.27 -18.59
N GLY A 160 6.64 -2.26 -19.26
CA GLY A 160 7.03 -3.67 -19.11
C GLY A 160 8.51 -3.91 -19.44
N ARG A 161 9.01 -3.36 -20.55
CA ARG A 161 10.44 -3.43 -20.94
C ARG A 161 11.34 -2.73 -19.94
N PHE A 162 10.94 -1.59 -19.43
CA PHE A 162 11.70 -0.83 -18.42
C PHE A 162 11.93 -1.64 -17.15
N PHE A 163 10.86 -2.23 -16.58
CA PHE A 163 10.97 -3.06 -15.39
C PHE A 163 11.78 -4.34 -15.60
N LEU A 164 11.65 -4.97 -16.75
CA LEU A 164 12.48 -6.12 -17.09
C LEU A 164 13.97 -5.76 -17.17
N LYS A 165 14.31 -4.61 -17.76
CA LYS A 165 15.71 -4.13 -17.84
C LYS A 165 16.30 -3.82 -16.45
N ILE A 166 15.54 -3.24 -15.54
CA ILE A 166 15.99 -2.95 -14.16
C ILE A 166 16.37 -4.26 -13.45
N LYS A 167 15.53 -5.29 -13.56
CA LYS A 167 15.81 -6.59 -12.91
C LYS A 167 17.10 -7.24 -13.44
N TYR A 168 17.36 -7.16 -14.71
CA TYR A 168 18.62 -7.67 -15.30
C TYR A 168 19.86 -6.90 -14.81
N ARG A 169 19.77 -5.60 -14.59
CA ARG A 169 20.89 -4.82 -14.03
C ARG A 169 21.20 -5.18 -12.58
N CYS A 170 20.19 -5.46 -11.76
CA CYS A 170 20.40 -5.86 -10.36
C CYS A 170 21.00 -7.27 -10.21
N ILE A 171 20.88 -8.14 -11.22
CA ILE A 171 21.42 -9.52 -11.18
C ILE A 171 22.89 -9.54 -11.64
N VAL A 172 23.33 -8.57 -12.44
CA VAL A 172 24.71 -8.52 -13.00
C VAL A 172 25.73 -7.91 -12.02
N TYR A 173 25.27 -7.31 -10.90
CA TYR A 173 26.14 -6.72 -9.88
C TYR A 173 26.18 -7.53 -8.56
N ARG A 174 26.12 -8.84 -8.65
CA ARG A 174 26.47 -9.75 -7.54
C ARG A 174 27.69 -10.56 -7.88
#